data_6b5dee9580145dcdb497f9d7df8b0002
#
_entry.id   6b5dee9580145dcdb497f9d7df8b0002
#
_cell.length_a   1.000
_cell.length_b   1.000
_cell.length_c   1.000
_cell.angle_alpha   90.00
_cell.angle_beta   90.00
_cell.angle_gamma   90.00
#
_symmetry.space_group_name_H-M   'P 1'
#
loop_
_entity.id
_entity.type
_entity.pdbx_description
1 polymer ?
#
loop_
_entity_poly.entity_id
_entity_poly.type
_entity_poly.pdbx_seq_one_letter_code
_entity_poly.pdbx_strand_id
1 'polypeptide(L)'
;MNRCGITAYQPPVTPDIFEGTHNAVHNGFGIGGVHVHFSGECEADVRLFPPVNLFRVEERKFDIDIQIEWVNRIPEPLGRKTFDAGNTWRLFDNGDGFQFDFNSEALGSRPYRRLFIDGEFSIAKLQLSEECFAQLPSVPEPLGYPLDELLIMHRLTQERAIELHGSGIVCANGVANLFVGHSGAGKSTTTRLWTSREEVEVLSDDRIIVRYDDGRDGPVGPSGMRMYGTPWHGEAMFASPNSAPLTRVFILEHGHGNVITRLSRSQAVGELFARAFVPFHRHEYVEAGLSFLEELAGAVPCYRYCFEPDERAVEKIQQFND
;
A
#
# COMPACT_ATOMS: atom_id res chain seq x y z
N MET A 1 -4.05 -36.65 50.17
CA MET A 1 -3.09 -35.57 49.89
C MET A 1 -2.57 -35.77 48.47
N ASN A 2 -3.24 -35.17 47.48
CA ASN A 2 -2.82 -35.21 46.08
C ASN A 2 -2.42 -33.80 45.68
N ARG A 3 -1.16 -33.63 45.36
CA ARG A 3 -0.62 -32.36 44.82
C ARG A 3 -0.97 -32.30 43.35
N CYS A 4 -1.74 -31.28 42.97
CA CYS A 4 -2.00 -30.87 41.60
C CYS A 4 -0.68 -30.43 40.96
N GLY A 5 -0.22 -31.16 39.93
CA GLY A 5 0.89 -30.72 39.08
C GLY A 5 0.40 -29.66 38.10
N ILE A 6 0.87 -28.46 38.26
CA ILE A 6 0.75 -27.40 37.28
C ILE A 6 1.80 -27.69 36.20
N THR A 7 1.36 -28.15 35.03
CA THR A 7 2.22 -28.25 33.86
C THR A 7 2.46 -26.82 33.38
N ALA A 8 3.70 -26.38 33.44
CA ALA A 8 4.12 -25.11 32.89
C ALA A 8 3.83 -25.08 31.39
N TYR A 9 3.10 -24.06 30.94
CA TYR A 9 2.91 -23.75 29.56
C TYR A 9 4.28 -23.45 28.93
N GLN A 10 4.72 -24.27 27.99
CA GLN A 10 5.83 -23.93 27.10
C GLN A 10 5.23 -23.18 25.91
N PRO A 11 5.64 -21.93 25.65
CA PRO A 11 5.24 -21.23 24.44
C PRO A 11 5.74 -22.02 23.23
N PRO A 12 5.01 -22.00 22.10
CA PRO A 12 5.49 -22.59 20.87
C PRO A 12 6.82 -21.92 20.49
N VAL A 13 7.83 -22.76 20.28
CA VAL A 13 9.16 -22.33 19.83
C VAL A 13 8.95 -21.55 18.53
N THR A 14 9.31 -20.26 18.54
CA THR A 14 9.52 -19.52 17.31
C THR A 14 10.49 -20.34 16.47
N PRO A 15 10.17 -20.71 15.22
CA PRO A 15 11.14 -21.41 14.39
C PRO A 15 12.35 -20.48 14.24
N ASP A 16 13.55 -21.03 14.45
CA ASP A 16 14.80 -20.34 14.19
C ASP A 16 14.80 -19.87 12.71
N ILE A 17 14.67 -18.56 12.51
CA ILE A 17 14.41 -17.95 11.19
C ILE A 17 15.71 -17.85 10.36
N PHE A 18 16.87 -18.23 10.90
CA PHE A 18 18.16 -18.05 10.24
C PHE A 18 19.06 -19.29 10.27
N GLU A 19 18.81 -20.24 9.36
CA GLU A 19 19.90 -21.01 8.76
C GLU A 19 19.97 -20.58 7.28
N GLY A 20 20.98 -19.77 6.95
CA GLY A 20 21.21 -19.26 5.59
C GLY A 20 21.45 -20.41 4.61
N THR A 21 20.57 -20.57 3.63
CA THR A 21 20.78 -21.42 2.46
C THR A 21 21.83 -20.77 1.57
N HIS A 22 22.94 -21.44 1.31
CA HIS A 22 24.11 -20.93 0.60
C HIS A 22 23.89 -20.56 -0.89
N ASN A 23 22.66 -20.61 -1.43
CA ASN A 23 22.30 -20.32 -2.82
C ASN A 23 20.94 -19.61 -2.99
N ALA A 24 20.49 -18.84 -2.00
CA ALA A 24 19.23 -18.11 -2.13
C ALA A 24 19.30 -17.05 -3.24
N VAL A 25 18.26 -16.99 -4.07
CA VAL A 25 18.06 -15.90 -5.04
C VAL A 25 17.27 -14.79 -4.38
N HIS A 26 17.60 -13.54 -4.67
CA HIS A 26 17.07 -12.36 -4.01
C HIS A 26 16.47 -11.38 -5.00
N ASN A 27 15.46 -10.64 -4.57
CA ASN A 27 14.91 -9.49 -5.28
C ASN A 27 14.34 -8.49 -4.27
N GLY A 28 13.97 -7.29 -4.74
CA GLY A 28 13.37 -6.27 -3.89
C GLY A 28 12.62 -5.20 -4.67
N PHE A 29 11.69 -4.54 -4.01
CA PHE A 29 11.00 -3.37 -4.54
C PHE A 29 10.83 -2.30 -3.45
N GLY A 30 10.68 -1.03 -3.89
CA GLY A 30 10.44 0.10 -3.02
C GLY A 30 9.17 0.84 -3.42
N ILE A 31 8.20 0.97 -2.53
CA ILE A 31 6.94 1.65 -2.76
C ILE A 31 6.69 2.63 -1.62
N GLY A 32 6.49 3.92 -1.95
CA GLY A 32 6.19 4.94 -0.95
C GLY A 32 7.29 5.09 0.11
N GLY A 33 8.56 4.83 -0.24
CA GLY A 33 9.70 4.87 0.67
C GLY A 33 9.79 3.69 1.66
N VAL A 34 8.97 2.64 1.46
CA VAL A 34 9.11 1.34 2.14
C VAL A 34 9.79 0.36 1.20
N HIS A 35 10.89 -0.25 1.64
CA HIS A 35 11.67 -1.19 0.86
C HIS A 35 11.44 -2.62 1.34
N VAL A 36 11.02 -3.48 0.43
CA VAL A 36 10.76 -4.89 0.66
C VAL A 36 11.82 -5.73 -0.03
N HIS A 37 12.50 -6.57 0.73
CA HIS A 37 13.39 -7.61 0.23
C HIS A 37 12.70 -8.97 0.35
N PHE A 38 12.98 -9.87 -0.59
CA PHE A 38 12.52 -11.24 -0.49
C PHE A 38 13.50 -12.19 -1.15
N SER A 39 13.55 -13.40 -0.61
CA SER A 39 14.47 -14.46 -1.03
C SER A 39 13.74 -15.79 -1.21
N GLY A 40 14.23 -16.60 -2.15
CA GLY A 40 13.70 -17.91 -2.45
C GLY A 40 14.79 -18.86 -2.95
N GLU A 41 14.45 -20.09 -3.32
CA GLU A 41 15.38 -21.10 -3.79
C GLU A 41 15.76 -20.92 -5.27
N CYS A 42 14.89 -20.30 -6.07
CA CYS A 42 15.13 -20.08 -7.49
C CYS A 42 14.58 -18.74 -8.00
N GLU A 43 14.92 -18.34 -9.21
CA GLU A 43 14.47 -17.09 -9.84
C GLU A 43 12.95 -16.98 -9.95
N ALA A 44 12.24 -18.10 -10.07
CA ALA A 44 10.78 -18.10 -10.16
C ALA A 44 10.14 -17.64 -8.84
N ASP A 45 10.78 -17.92 -7.69
CA ASP A 45 10.30 -17.55 -6.36
C ASP A 45 10.42 -16.06 -6.09
N VAL A 46 11.35 -15.40 -6.78
CA VAL A 46 11.63 -13.97 -6.58
C VAL A 46 11.23 -13.10 -7.77
N ARG A 47 10.33 -13.58 -8.60
CA ARG A 47 9.88 -12.86 -9.80
C ARG A 47 8.94 -11.71 -9.43
N LEU A 48 9.19 -10.56 -10.04
CA LEU A 48 8.27 -9.40 -10.06
C LEU A 48 7.62 -9.29 -11.44
N PHE A 49 6.33 -9.00 -11.45
CA PHE A 49 5.55 -8.76 -12.68
C PHE A 49 5.20 -7.27 -12.82
N PRO A 50 4.92 -6.79 -14.03
CA PRO A 50 4.37 -5.45 -14.22
C PRO A 50 3.01 -5.31 -13.50
N PRO A 51 2.74 -4.15 -12.85
CA PRO A 51 3.60 -2.95 -12.79
C PRO A 51 4.62 -2.94 -11.64
N VAL A 52 4.59 -3.89 -10.68
CA VAL A 52 5.49 -3.90 -9.50
C VAL A 52 6.96 -3.93 -9.91
N ASN A 53 7.29 -4.58 -11.03
CA ASN A 53 8.66 -4.61 -11.56
C ASN A 53 9.25 -3.22 -11.89
N LEU A 54 8.41 -2.19 -12.10
CA LEU A 54 8.87 -0.80 -12.27
C LEU A 54 9.44 -0.22 -10.99
N PHE A 55 9.07 -0.78 -9.84
CA PHE A 55 9.45 -0.37 -8.49
C PHE A 55 10.64 -1.16 -7.94
N ARG A 56 11.29 -1.97 -8.78
CA ARG A 56 12.45 -2.77 -8.37
C ARG A 56 13.58 -1.89 -7.86
N VAL A 57 14.19 -2.30 -6.73
CA VAL A 57 15.34 -1.63 -6.11
C VAL A 57 16.49 -2.61 -5.88
N GLU A 58 17.72 -2.09 -5.91
CA GLU A 58 18.95 -2.83 -5.61
C GLU A 58 19.60 -2.32 -4.31
N GLU A 59 18.78 -2.05 -3.31
CA GLU A 59 19.25 -1.51 -2.04
C GLU A 59 19.79 -2.59 -1.10
N ARG A 60 20.60 -2.16 -0.10
CA ARG A 60 21.18 -3.05 0.91
C ARG A 60 20.45 -2.99 2.25
N LYS A 61 19.55 -2.02 2.43
CA LYS A 61 18.76 -1.84 3.65
C LYS A 61 17.29 -1.91 3.28
N PHE A 62 16.61 -2.84 3.90
CA PHE A 62 15.18 -3.08 3.69
C PHE A 62 14.42 -2.86 4.98
N ASP A 63 13.16 -2.46 4.85
CA ASP A 63 12.23 -2.29 5.96
C ASP A 63 11.50 -3.61 6.27
N ILE A 64 11.30 -4.44 5.23
CA ILE A 64 10.66 -5.75 5.33
C ILE A 64 11.54 -6.78 4.63
N ASP A 65 11.84 -7.89 5.33
CA ASP A 65 12.59 -9.03 4.79
C ASP A 65 11.72 -10.29 4.80
N ILE A 66 11.56 -10.93 3.63
CA ILE A 66 10.63 -12.05 3.43
C ILE A 66 11.39 -13.26 2.91
N GLN A 67 11.32 -14.37 3.64
CA GLN A 67 11.75 -15.66 3.14
C GLN A 67 10.58 -16.41 2.50
N ILE A 68 10.72 -16.81 1.23
CA ILE A 68 9.73 -17.59 0.49
C ILE A 68 10.08 -19.07 0.57
N GLU A 69 9.09 -19.89 0.91
CA GLU A 69 9.22 -21.35 0.92
C GLU A 69 8.02 -22.02 0.25
N TRP A 70 8.27 -23.14 -0.40
CA TRP A 70 7.24 -24.02 -0.90
C TRP A 70 6.91 -25.09 0.12
N VAL A 71 5.62 -25.33 0.32
CA VAL A 71 5.11 -26.41 1.19
C VAL A 71 4.10 -27.23 0.39
N ASN A 72 4.10 -28.53 0.58
CA ASN A 72 3.14 -29.40 -0.12
C ASN A 72 1.71 -28.88 0.08
N ARG A 73 1.34 -28.56 1.33
CA ARG A 73 0.02 -28.08 1.73
C ARG A 73 0.11 -27.11 2.90
N ILE A 74 -0.59 -26.00 2.82
CA ILE A 74 -0.73 -25.06 3.94
C ILE A 74 -1.67 -25.67 4.99
N PRO A 75 -1.24 -25.82 6.26
CA PRO A 75 -2.05 -26.39 7.32
C PRO A 75 -3.19 -25.46 7.76
N GLU A 76 -4.03 -25.91 8.70
CA GLU A 76 -5.05 -25.05 9.31
C GLU A 76 -4.41 -23.82 9.97
N PRO A 77 -5.10 -22.64 9.98
CA PRO A 77 -4.55 -21.42 10.53
C PRO A 77 -4.31 -21.53 12.04
N LEU A 78 -3.28 -20.82 12.49
CA LEU A 78 -3.00 -20.64 13.92
C LEU A 78 -3.48 -19.27 14.38
N GLY A 79 -3.74 -19.12 15.67
CA GLY A 79 -4.12 -17.84 16.26
C GLY A 79 -5.60 -17.48 16.15
N ARG A 80 -5.92 -16.27 16.58
CA ARG A 80 -7.29 -15.74 16.60
C ARG A 80 -7.57 -14.95 15.32
N LYS A 81 -8.59 -15.34 14.56
CA LYS A 81 -9.02 -14.57 13.39
C LYS A 81 -9.51 -13.18 13.82
N THR A 82 -8.89 -12.13 13.28
CA THR A 82 -9.18 -10.72 13.59
C THR A 82 -9.85 -9.99 12.43
N PHE A 83 -9.65 -10.48 11.19
CA PHE A 83 -10.29 -9.92 10.00
C PHE A 83 -10.59 -11.01 8.96
N ASP A 84 -11.65 -10.79 8.18
CA ASP A 84 -12.07 -11.69 7.11
C ASP A 84 -12.62 -10.88 5.93
N ALA A 85 -11.88 -10.83 4.82
CA ALA A 85 -12.28 -10.19 3.58
C ALA A 85 -13.11 -11.15 2.67
N GLY A 86 -13.78 -12.12 3.25
CA GLY A 86 -14.55 -13.13 2.52
C GLY A 86 -13.65 -14.15 1.82
N ASN A 87 -13.75 -14.22 0.48
CA ASN A 87 -13.08 -15.27 -0.30
C ASN A 87 -11.64 -14.92 -0.73
N THR A 88 -11.10 -13.76 -0.33
CA THR A 88 -9.80 -13.32 -0.80
C THR A 88 -8.68 -13.52 0.21
N TRP A 89 -8.83 -12.95 1.41
CA TRP A 89 -7.80 -13.10 2.45
C TRP A 89 -8.38 -12.98 3.87
N ARG A 90 -7.65 -13.51 4.84
CA ARG A 90 -7.98 -13.49 6.26
C ARG A 90 -6.76 -13.14 7.08
N LEU A 91 -6.98 -12.43 8.20
CA LEU A 91 -5.94 -12.06 9.15
C LEU A 91 -6.17 -12.77 10.48
N PHE A 92 -5.08 -13.32 11.02
CA PHE A 92 -5.05 -13.93 12.33
C PHE A 92 -3.97 -13.27 13.19
N ASP A 93 -4.26 -13.05 14.45
CA ASP A 93 -3.33 -12.58 15.47
C ASP A 93 -2.78 -13.78 16.21
N ASN A 94 -1.45 -13.96 16.22
CA ASN A 94 -0.74 -15.05 16.85
C ASN A 94 -0.09 -14.66 18.19
N GLY A 95 -0.33 -13.44 18.67
CA GLY A 95 0.28 -12.87 19.88
C GLY A 95 1.58 -12.13 19.61
N ASP A 96 2.57 -12.77 18.97
CA ASP A 96 3.88 -12.16 18.66
C ASP A 96 3.92 -11.54 17.24
N GLY A 97 2.87 -11.75 16.44
CA GLY A 97 2.78 -11.26 15.06
C GLY A 97 1.47 -11.64 14.41
N PHE A 98 1.48 -11.63 13.08
CA PHE A 98 0.29 -11.85 12.27
C PHE A 98 0.47 -13.00 11.29
N GLN A 99 -0.66 -13.59 10.91
CA GLN A 99 -0.77 -14.53 9.82
C GLN A 99 -1.82 -14.03 8.83
N PHE A 100 -1.43 -13.92 7.55
CA PHE A 100 -2.34 -13.63 6.45
C PHE A 100 -2.52 -14.89 5.62
N ASP A 101 -3.76 -15.35 5.48
CA ASP A 101 -4.14 -16.45 4.60
C ASP A 101 -4.83 -15.92 3.35
N PHE A 102 -4.36 -16.32 2.18
CA PHE A 102 -4.94 -15.94 0.90
C PHE A 102 -5.63 -17.13 0.26
N ASN A 103 -6.88 -16.93 -0.12
CA ASN A 103 -7.74 -17.92 -0.72
C ASN A 103 -8.17 -17.51 -2.14
N SER A 104 -8.48 -18.49 -2.97
CA SER A 104 -9.08 -18.29 -4.28
C SER A 104 -10.01 -19.45 -4.58
N GLU A 105 -11.24 -19.17 -4.98
CA GLU A 105 -12.20 -20.21 -5.37
C GLU A 105 -11.68 -21.09 -6.51
N ALA A 106 -10.87 -20.51 -7.41
CA ALA A 106 -10.26 -21.23 -8.52
C ALA A 106 -9.20 -22.26 -8.07
N LEU A 107 -8.60 -22.09 -6.88
CA LEU A 107 -7.55 -22.94 -6.33
C LEU A 107 -8.05 -23.87 -5.20
N GLY A 108 -9.35 -23.83 -4.90
CA GLY A 108 -10.00 -24.66 -3.90
C GLY A 108 -10.29 -23.94 -2.57
N SER A 109 -10.66 -24.71 -1.55
CA SER A 109 -11.10 -24.16 -0.26
C SER A 109 -9.98 -23.83 0.71
N ARG A 110 -8.75 -24.23 0.41
CA ARG A 110 -7.57 -24.01 1.26
C ARG A 110 -6.81 -22.76 0.85
N PRO A 111 -6.05 -22.16 1.78
CA PRO A 111 -5.13 -21.08 1.41
C PRO A 111 -4.11 -21.58 0.38
N TYR A 112 -3.94 -20.83 -0.69
CA TYR A 112 -2.90 -21.07 -1.67
C TYR A 112 -1.58 -20.40 -1.28
N ARG A 113 -1.66 -19.39 -0.40
CA ARG A 113 -0.55 -18.56 0.06
C ARG A 113 -0.79 -18.16 1.51
N ARG A 114 0.26 -18.19 2.34
CA ARG A 114 0.24 -17.74 3.74
C ARG A 114 1.48 -16.94 4.07
N LEU A 115 1.29 -15.76 4.62
CA LEU A 115 2.35 -14.95 5.19
C LEU A 115 2.29 -15.04 6.71
N PHE A 116 3.42 -15.33 7.34
CA PHE A 116 3.69 -15.03 8.75
C PHE A 116 4.57 -13.80 8.81
N ILE A 117 4.26 -12.85 9.67
CA ILE A 117 5.02 -11.61 9.82
C ILE A 117 5.02 -11.18 11.29
N ASP A 118 6.12 -10.60 11.76
CA ASP A 118 6.25 -10.08 13.11
C ASP A 118 5.33 -8.85 13.35
N GLY A 119 5.20 -8.43 14.62
CA GLY A 119 4.37 -7.29 15.00
C GLY A 119 4.84 -5.95 14.43
N GLU A 120 6.12 -5.85 14.07
CA GLU A 120 6.77 -4.65 13.51
C GLU A 120 6.71 -4.62 11.97
N PHE A 121 6.13 -5.62 11.34
CA PHE A 121 6.11 -5.75 9.87
C PHE A 121 7.50 -5.61 9.26
N SER A 122 8.47 -6.32 9.81
CA SER A 122 9.88 -6.26 9.40
C SER A 122 10.43 -7.60 8.94
N ILE A 123 10.04 -8.71 9.54
CA ILE A 123 10.54 -10.05 9.21
C ILE A 123 9.36 -10.96 8.93
N ALA A 124 9.39 -11.62 7.79
CA ALA A 124 8.30 -12.47 7.34
C ALA A 124 8.76 -13.77 6.70
N LYS A 125 7.86 -14.76 6.74
CA LYS A 125 7.94 -16.01 6.00
C LYS A 125 6.69 -16.19 5.16
N LEU A 126 6.87 -16.39 3.86
CA LEU A 126 5.80 -16.61 2.89
C LEU A 126 5.78 -18.08 2.45
N GLN A 127 4.69 -18.78 2.75
CA GLN A 127 4.44 -20.15 2.32
C GLN A 127 3.57 -20.17 1.06
N LEU A 128 4.00 -20.92 0.04
CA LEU A 128 3.26 -21.19 -1.18
C LEU A 128 2.87 -22.66 -1.24
N SER A 129 1.62 -22.97 -1.58
CA SER A 129 1.11 -24.36 -1.63
C SER A 129 1.41 -25.02 -2.97
N GLU A 130 2.27 -26.05 -2.99
CA GLU A 130 2.52 -26.85 -4.20
C GLU A 130 1.23 -27.47 -4.76
N GLU A 131 0.37 -28.03 -3.88
CA GLU A 131 -0.91 -28.64 -4.26
C GLU A 131 -1.82 -27.68 -5.02
N CYS A 132 -1.92 -26.41 -4.57
CA CYS A 132 -2.76 -25.41 -5.21
C CYS A 132 -2.17 -24.95 -6.55
N PHE A 133 -0.86 -24.75 -6.61
CA PHE A 133 -0.20 -24.22 -7.79
C PHE A 133 0.12 -25.27 -8.86
N ALA A 134 0.17 -26.55 -8.53
CA ALA A 134 0.40 -27.63 -9.50
C ALA A 134 -0.62 -27.67 -10.65
N GLN A 135 -1.79 -27.04 -10.47
CA GLN A 135 -2.85 -27.01 -11.48
C GLN A 135 -2.77 -25.78 -12.38
N LEU A 136 -1.89 -24.82 -12.10
CA LEU A 136 -1.75 -23.60 -12.87
C LEU A 136 -0.73 -23.77 -14.00
N PRO A 137 -0.95 -23.12 -15.17
CA PRO A 137 -0.03 -23.19 -16.31
C PRO A 137 1.29 -22.45 -16.07
N SER A 138 1.37 -21.58 -15.05
CA SER A 138 2.56 -20.82 -14.69
C SER A 138 2.60 -20.55 -13.20
N VAL A 139 3.80 -20.39 -12.64
CA VAL A 139 3.98 -19.97 -11.26
C VAL A 139 3.48 -18.52 -11.12
N PRO A 140 2.56 -18.24 -10.18
CA PRO A 140 2.08 -16.89 -9.93
C PRO A 140 3.17 -16.03 -9.28
N GLU A 141 2.93 -14.74 -9.26
CA GLU A 141 3.76 -13.79 -8.51
C GLU A 141 3.64 -14.07 -7.00
N PRO A 142 4.75 -14.36 -6.31
CA PRO A 142 4.69 -14.75 -4.89
C PRO A 142 4.09 -13.65 -4.00
N LEU A 143 4.48 -12.39 -4.23
CA LEU A 143 4.01 -11.22 -3.50
C LEU A 143 2.87 -10.46 -4.20
N GLY A 144 2.25 -11.05 -5.24
CA GLY A 144 1.22 -10.36 -6.01
C GLY A 144 0.01 -9.91 -5.19
N TYR A 145 -0.68 -8.90 -5.71
CA TYR A 145 -1.87 -8.28 -5.12
C TYR A 145 -2.84 -9.32 -4.50
N PRO A 146 -3.42 -9.08 -3.32
CA PRO A 146 -3.29 -7.87 -2.50
C PRO A 146 -2.17 -7.94 -1.43
N LEU A 147 -1.26 -8.94 -1.47
CA LEU A 147 -0.25 -9.10 -0.44
C LEU A 147 0.74 -7.94 -0.42
N ASP A 148 1.22 -7.50 -1.58
CA ASP A 148 2.12 -6.36 -1.74
C ASP A 148 1.53 -5.07 -1.11
N GLU A 149 0.27 -4.74 -1.44
CA GLU A 149 -0.43 -3.57 -0.87
C GLU A 149 -0.62 -3.71 0.65
N LEU A 150 -1.04 -4.89 1.12
CA LEU A 150 -1.25 -5.14 2.55
C LEU A 150 0.04 -4.98 3.37
N LEU A 151 1.19 -5.44 2.86
CA LEU A 151 2.49 -5.26 3.50
C LEU A 151 2.83 -3.77 3.65
N ILE A 152 2.74 -3.02 2.56
CA ILE A 152 3.04 -1.59 2.55
C ILE A 152 2.06 -0.83 3.45
N MET A 153 0.76 -1.03 3.30
CA MET A 153 -0.28 -0.36 4.08
C MET A 153 -0.07 -0.55 5.60
N HIS A 154 0.28 -1.76 6.05
CA HIS A 154 0.54 -2.00 7.48
C HIS A 154 1.85 -1.35 7.92
N ARG A 155 2.91 -1.43 7.12
CA ARG A 155 4.19 -0.80 7.45
C ARG A 155 4.07 0.72 7.57
N LEU A 156 3.29 1.37 6.70
CA LEU A 156 3.04 2.82 6.75
C LEU A 156 2.42 3.28 8.09
N THR A 157 1.70 2.41 8.82
CA THR A 157 1.14 2.78 10.14
C THR A 157 2.20 3.03 11.21
N GLN A 158 3.42 2.54 11.01
CA GLN A 158 4.56 2.72 11.92
C GLN A 158 5.41 3.92 11.51
N GLU A 159 5.03 4.59 10.43
CA GLU A 159 5.72 5.73 9.87
C GLU A 159 4.77 6.92 9.77
N ARG A 160 5.30 8.12 9.50
CA ARG A 160 4.45 9.31 9.24
C ARG A 160 4.02 9.28 7.77
N ALA A 161 3.08 8.38 7.45
CA ALA A 161 2.66 8.12 6.08
C ALA A 161 1.26 7.50 6.03
N ILE A 162 0.59 7.64 4.87
CA ILE A 162 -0.72 7.05 4.61
C ILE A 162 -0.93 6.78 3.12
N GLU A 163 -1.69 5.75 2.80
CA GLU A 163 -2.17 5.47 1.46
C GLU A 163 -3.57 6.05 1.27
N LEU A 164 -3.80 6.71 0.14
CA LEU A 164 -5.05 7.40 -0.21
C LEU A 164 -5.59 6.92 -1.57
N HIS A 165 -6.90 6.78 -1.66
CA HIS A 165 -7.62 6.53 -2.91
C HIS A 165 -7.63 7.81 -3.75
N GLY A 166 -6.62 7.97 -4.57
CA GLY A 166 -6.33 9.21 -5.27
C GLY A 166 -5.52 9.03 -6.55
N SER A 167 -5.43 10.09 -7.33
CA SER A 167 -4.54 10.23 -8.48
C SER A 167 -3.55 11.36 -8.22
N GLY A 168 -2.26 11.09 -8.41
CA GLY A 168 -1.18 12.07 -8.25
C GLY A 168 -0.68 12.59 -9.60
N ILE A 169 -0.75 13.89 -9.80
CA ILE A 169 -0.34 14.54 -11.05
C ILE A 169 0.72 15.60 -10.75
N VAL A 170 1.86 15.49 -11.42
CA VAL A 170 2.99 16.42 -11.33
C VAL A 170 3.06 17.19 -12.65
N CYS A 171 2.90 18.50 -12.58
CA CYS A 171 2.98 19.39 -13.73
C CYS A 171 4.45 19.72 -14.08
N ALA A 172 4.74 20.11 -15.32
CA ALA A 172 6.08 20.46 -15.78
C ALA A 172 6.74 21.59 -14.96
N ASN A 173 5.96 22.47 -14.34
CA ASN A 173 6.44 23.54 -13.45
C ASN A 173 6.73 23.07 -12.01
N GLY A 174 6.63 21.77 -11.74
CA GLY A 174 6.86 21.17 -10.42
C GLY A 174 5.66 21.24 -9.45
N VAL A 175 4.53 21.83 -9.85
CA VAL A 175 3.31 21.79 -9.03
C VAL A 175 2.74 20.39 -9.02
N ALA A 176 2.55 19.84 -7.84
CA ALA A 176 2.08 18.48 -7.63
C ALA A 176 0.71 18.48 -6.94
N ASN A 177 -0.29 17.96 -7.64
CA ASN A 177 -1.68 17.93 -7.21
C ASN A 177 -2.11 16.49 -6.90
N LEU A 178 -2.71 16.28 -5.74
CA LEU A 178 -3.35 15.03 -5.36
C LEU A 178 -4.87 15.17 -5.50
N PHE A 179 -5.45 14.36 -6.36
CA PHE A 179 -6.90 14.29 -6.58
C PHE A 179 -7.47 13.08 -5.86
N VAL A 180 -8.23 13.30 -4.79
CA VAL A 180 -8.79 12.25 -3.92
C VAL A 180 -10.30 12.16 -4.15
N GLY A 181 -10.84 10.95 -4.22
CA GLY A 181 -12.27 10.76 -4.44
C GLY A 181 -12.71 9.32 -4.29
N HIS A 182 -13.99 9.09 -4.01
CA HIS A 182 -14.58 7.75 -4.02
C HIS A 182 -14.53 7.11 -5.41
N SER A 183 -14.83 5.82 -5.50
CA SER A 183 -15.03 5.17 -6.79
C SER A 183 -16.11 5.93 -7.58
N GLY A 184 -15.83 6.20 -8.86
CA GLY A 184 -16.72 7.00 -9.70
C GLY A 184 -16.64 8.52 -9.50
N ALA A 185 -15.83 9.06 -8.60
CA ALA A 185 -15.70 10.52 -8.40
C ALA A 185 -15.00 11.27 -9.55
N GLY A 186 -14.49 10.56 -10.55
CA GLY A 186 -13.87 11.17 -11.74
C GLY A 186 -12.33 11.22 -11.71
N LYS A 187 -11.63 10.49 -10.81
CA LYS A 187 -10.16 10.45 -10.77
C LYS A 187 -9.54 10.07 -12.12
N SER A 188 -9.93 8.93 -12.70
CA SER A 188 -9.41 8.50 -14.00
C SER A 188 -9.79 9.45 -15.14
N THR A 189 -10.96 10.10 -15.06
CA THR A 189 -11.35 11.14 -16.00
C THR A 189 -10.44 12.36 -15.87
N THR A 190 -10.20 12.84 -14.64
CA THR A 190 -9.27 13.94 -14.36
C THR A 190 -7.88 13.61 -14.89
N THR A 191 -7.35 12.40 -14.63
CA THR A 191 -6.06 11.95 -15.12
C THR A 191 -5.96 12.03 -16.65
N ARG A 192 -6.98 11.53 -17.37
CA ARG A 192 -7.03 11.58 -18.84
C ARG A 192 -7.11 13.01 -19.37
N LEU A 193 -7.86 13.91 -18.72
CA LEU A 193 -7.94 15.31 -19.10
C LEU A 193 -6.59 16.01 -18.97
N TRP A 194 -5.85 15.76 -17.89
CA TRP A 194 -4.52 16.32 -17.71
C TRP A 194 -3.53 15.80 -18.76
N THR A 195 -3.46 14.49 -18.98
CA THR A 195 -2.53 13.88 -19.93
C THR A 195 -2.83 14.21 -21.39
N SER A 196 -4.07 14.60 -21.72
CA SER A 196 -4.45 15.00 -23.08
C SER A 196 -4.04 16.45 -23.44
N ARG A 197 -3.76 17.29 -22.44
CA ARG A 197 -3.52 18.72 -22.66
C ARG A 197 -2.12 19.18 -22.29
N GLU A 198 -1.50 18.54 -21.34
CA GLU A 198 -0.27 19.01 -20.73
C GLU A 198 0.78 17.90 -20.69
N GLU A 199 2.03 18.32 -20.73
CA GLU A 199 3.13 17.44 -20.37
C GLU A 199 3.15 17.30 -18.83
N VAL A 200 2.60 16.19 -18.34
CA VAL A 200 2.49 15.90 -16.91
C VAL A 200 3.00 14.49 -16.64
N GLU A 201 3.50 14.28 -15.43
CA GLU A 201 3.74 12.97 -14.92
C GLU A 201 2.57 12.53 -14.03
N VAL A 202 2.00 11.36 -14.32
CA VAL A 202 1.00 10.71 -13.49
C VAL A 202 1.69 9.66 -12.62
N LEU A 203 1.70 9.86 -11.32
CA LEU A 203 2.33 8.94 -10.37
C LEU A 203 1.51 7.66 -10.21
N SER A 204 0.20 7.79 -10.07
CA SER A 204 -0.79 6.70 -10.13
C SER A 204 -2.18 7.31 -10.32
N ASP A 205 -3.13 6.51 -10.85
CA ASP A 205 -4.52 6.93 -11.05
C ASP A 205 -5.51 6.33 -10.05
N ASP A 206 -5.04 5.54 -9.06
CA ASP A 206 -5.92 4.93 -8.06
C ASP A 206 -5.38 4.96 -6.63
N ARG A 207 -4.08 4.72 -6.41
CA ARG A 207 -3.42 4.66 -5.11
C ARG A 207 -2.23 5.62 -5.05
N ILE A 208 -2.23 6.51 -4.08
CA ILE A 208 -1.10 7.42 -3.80
C ILE A 208 -0.71 7.29 -2.34
N ILE A 209 0.57 7.13 -2.08
CA ILE A 209 1.10 7.23 -0.73
C ILE A 209 1.56 8.67 -0.49
N VAL A 210 1.13 9.24 0.64
CA VAL A 210 1.63 10.53 1.14
C VAL A 210 2.39 10.29 2.42
N ARG A 211 3.59 10.88 2.53
CA ARG A 211 4.38 10.81 3.76
C ARG A 211 5.08 12.12 4.07
N TYR A 212 5.53 12.22 5.31
CA TYR A 212 6.41 13.30 5.73
C TYR A 212 7.72 13.24 4.91
N ASP A 213 8.11 14.38 4.34
CA ASP A 213 9.29 14.51 3.50
C ASP A 213 10.52 14.78 4.37
N ASP A 214 11.39 13.79 4.52
CA ASP A 214 12.65 13.88 5.28
C ASP A 214 13.87 14.21 4.40
N GLY A 215 13.64 14.47 3.11
CA GLY A 215 14.68 14.86 2.16
C GLY A 215 15.44 13.70 1.53
N ARG A 216 15.10 12.44 1.83
CA ARG A 216 15.82 11.27 1.25
C ARG A 216 15.58 11.12 -0.25
N ASP A 217 14.40 11.49 -0.74
CA ASP A 217 13.96 11.32 -2.13
C ASP A 217 13.99 12.65 -2.92
N GLY A 218 14.85 13.58 -2.52
CA GLY A 218 15.04 14.85 -3.19
C GLY A 218 14.77 16.07 -2.30
N PRO A 219 14.72 17.27 -2.89
CA PRO A 219 14.49 18.50 -2.13
C PRO A 219 13.16 18.49 -1.40
N VAL A 220 13.18 18.86 -0.12
CA VAL A 220 11.97 19.00 0.70
C VAL A 220 11.14 20.16 0.18
N GLY A 221 9.86 19.91 -0.11
CA GLY A 221 8.92 20.95 -0.52
C GLY A 221 8.43 21.82 0.64
N PRO A 222 7.77 22.95 0.32
CA PRO A 222 7.31 23.92 1.34
C PRO A 222 6.36 23.33 2.39
N SER A 223 5.57 22.32 2.01
CA SER A 223 4.62 21.65 2.91
C SER A 223 5.28 20.65 3.85
N GLY A 224 6.53 20.20 3.57
CA GLY A 224 7.14 19.07 4.26
C GLY A 224 6.41 17.74 4.03
N MET A 225 5.59 17.64 2.98
CA MET A 225 4.86 16.43 2.56
C MET A 225 5.22 16.06 1.12
N ARG A 226 5.38 14.76 0.89
CA ARG A 226 5.69 14.18 -0.42
C ARG A 226 4.67 13.13 -0.79
N MET A 227 4.26 13.09 -2.04
CA MET A 227 3.43 12.03 -2.61
C MET A 227 4.27 11.09 -3.49
N TYR A 228 3.94 9.81 -3.44
CA TYR A 228 4.62 8.73 -4.15
C TYR A 228 3.63 7.99 -5.02
N GLY A 229 4.08 7.61 -6.21
CA GLY A 229 3.37 6.69 -7.05
C GLY A 229 3.38 5.26 -6.51
N THR A 230 2.43 4.47 -6.97
CA THR A 230 2.28 3.07 -6.59
C THR A 230 2.03 2.20 -7.82
N PRO A 231 2.27 0.89 -7.73
CA PRO A 231 1.94 -0.04 -8.81
C PRO A 231 0.43 -0.34 -8.92
N TRP A 232 -0.35 0.00 -7.89
CA TRP A 232 -1.79 -0.31 -7.79
C TRP A 232 -2.60 0.74 -8.55
N HIS A 233 -2.63 0.59 -9.86
CA HIS A 233 -3.31 1.50 -10.77
C HIS A 233 -4.80 1.18 -10.94
N GLY A 234 -5.57 2.17 -11.36
CA GLY A 234 -6.96 2.05 -11.74
C GLY A 234 -7.15 1.75 -13.24
N GLU A 235 -8.30 2.18 -13.77
CA GLU A 235 -8.67 1.94 -15.16
C GLU A 235 -7.79 2.69 -16.19
N ALA A 236 -7.14 3.77 -15.79
CA ALA A 236 -6.26 4.52 -16.68
C ALA A 236 -4.84 3.91 -16.76
N MET A 237 -4.53 2.94 -15.90
CA MET A 237 -3.31 2.12 -15.88
C MET A 237 -2.00 2.91 -15.74
N PHE A 238 -2.02 4.02 -14.99
CA PHE A 238 -0.82 4.78 -14.67
C PHE A 238 -0.17 4.26 -13.39
N ALA A 239 1.12 3.99 -13.48
CA ALA A 239 1.98 3.61 -12.35
C ALA A 239 3.38 4.18 -12.59
N SER A 240 3.93 4.91 -11.62
CA SER A 240 5.28 5.47 -11.66
C SER A 240 5.97 5.26 -10.33
N PRO A 241 7.25 4.85 -10.30
CA PRO A 241 8.04 4.74 -9.08
C PRO A 241 8.50 6.11 -8.54
N ASN A 242 8.21 7.18 -9.24
CA ASN A 242 8.63 8.53 -8.88
C ASN A 242 7.80 9.11 -7.74
N SER A 243 8.31 10.22 -7.19
CA SER A 243 7.67 10.98 -6.12
C SER A 243 7.82 12.50 -6.36
N ALA A 244 6.96 13.29 -5.73
CA ALA A 244 7.05 14.74 -5.80
C ALA A 244 6.61 15.39 -4.48
N PRO A 245 7.19 16.57 -4.11
CA PRO A 245 6.69 17.39 -3.01
C PRO A 245 5.22 17.75 -3.24
N LEU A 246 4.34 17.41 -2.29
CA LEU A 246 2.90 17.63 -2.43
C LEU A 246 2.56 19.13 -2.26
N THR A 247 1.90 19.71 -3.26
CA THR A 247 1.54 21.11 -3.26
C THR A 247 0.10 21.34 -2.78
N ARG A 248 -0.87 20.59 -3.31
CA ARG A 248 -2.30 20.77 -3.06
C ARG A 248 -3.05 19.46 -3.11
N VAL A 249 -4.15 19.39 -2.33
CA VAL A 249 -5.10 18.27 -2.37
C VAL A 249 -6.47 18.75 -2.81
N PHE A 250 -7.06 18.05 -3.77
CA PHE A 250 -8.41 18.29 -4.26
C PHE A 250 -9.31 17.07 -3.99
N ILE A 251 -10.37 17.27 -3.21
CA ILE A 251 -11.43 16.28 -3.03
C ILE A 251 -12.41 16.46 -4.18
N LEU A 252 -12.44 15.47 -5.06
CA LEU A 252 -13.26 15.49 -6.28
C LEU A 252 -14.73 15.20 -5.98
N GLU A 253 -15.59 16.04 -6.52
CA GLU A 253 -17.04 15.85 -6.55
C GLU A 253 -17.57 16.20 -7.95
N HIS A 254 -18.55 15.46 -8.44
CA HIS A 254 -19.26 15.85 -9.66
C HIS A 254 -20.15 17.08 -9.39
N GLY A 255 -20.08 18.04 -10.26
CA GLY A 255 -20.87 19.27 -10.11
C GLY A 255 -20.81 20.12 -11.37
N HIS A 256 -21.31 21.36 -11.27
CA HIS A 256 -21.32 22.33 -12.36
C HIS A 256 -20.46 23.53 -12.01
N GLY A 257 -19.84 24.13 -13.04
CA GLY A 257 -19.17 25.42 -12.94
C GLY A 257 -17.71 25.38 -12.45
N ASN A 258 -17.09 24.20 -12.30
CA ASN A 258 -15.69 24.07 -11.92
C ASN A 258 -15.33 24.91 -10.67
N VAL A 259 -16.03 24.68 -9.56
CA VAL A 259 -15.93 25.45 -8.31
C VAL A 259 -14.91 24.84 -7.37
N ILE A 260 -13.91 25.61 -6.94
CA ILE A 260 -12.90 25.23 -5.94
C ILE A 260 -13.24 25.96 -4.62
N THR A 261 -13.39 25.20 -3.54
CA THR A 261 -13.71 25.74 -2.21
C THR A 261 -12.69 25.24 -1.20
N ARG A 262 -12.04 26.13 -0.46
CA ARG A 262 -11.11 25.78 0.61
C ARG A 262 -11.82 25.00 1.70
N LEU A 263 -11.23 23.88 2.14
CA LEU A 263 -11.71 23.12 3.30
C LEU A 263 -11.04 23.63 4.58
N SER A 264 -11.78 23.62 5.68
CA SER A 264 -11.16 23.71 7.00
C SER A 264 -10.35 22.44 7.29
N ARG A 265 -9.41 22.52 8.24
CA ARG A 265 -8.57 21.37 8.63
C ARG A 265 -9.42 20.16 9.02
N SER A 266 -10.44 20.35 9.84
CA SER A 266 -11.32 19.27 10.30
C SER A 266 -12.14 18.64 9.17
N GLN A 267 -12.63 19.46 8.22
CA GLN A 267 -13.30 18.95 7.02
C GLN A 267 -12.35 18.13 6.15
N ALA A 268 -11.12 18.64 5.93
CA ALA A 268 -10.11 17.93 5.14
C ALA A 268 -9.75 16.57 5.77
N VAL A 269 -9.54 16.51 7.08
CA VAL A 269 -9.27 15.25 7.81
C VAL A 269 -10.40 14.24 7.59
N GLY A 270 -11.66 14.66 7.76
CA GLY A 270 -12.81 13.76 7.55
C GLY A 270 -12.91 13.23 6.12
N GLU A 271 -12.72 14.11 5.13
CA GLU A 271 -12.76 13.74 3.71
C GLU A 271 -11.61 12.80 3.33
N LEU A 272 -10.40 13.06 3.82
CA LEU A 272 -9.22 12.23 3.57
C LEU A 272 -9.34 10.87 4.26
N PHE A 273 -9.78 10.84 5.53
CA PHE A 273 -9.94 9.59 6.28
C PHE A 273 -10.94 8.64 5.61
N ALA A 274 -12.03 9.18 5.07
CA ALA A 274 -13.02 8.38 4.33
C ALA A 274 -12.47 7.75 3.03
N ARG A 275 -11.29 8.15 2.60
CA ARG A 275 -10.61 7.70 1.36
C ARG A 275 -9.20 7.15 1.64
N ALA A 276 -8.87 6.95 2.90
CA ALA A 276 -7.60 6.39 3.33
C ALA A 276 -7.68 4.87 3.46
N PHE A 277 -6.58 4.21 3.13
CA PHE A 277 -6.38 2.79 3.39
C PHE A 277 -5.65 2.64 4.72
N VAL A 278 -6.42 2.29 5.75
CA VAL A 278 -5.91 2.10 7.11
C VAL A 278 -6.29 0.72 7.60
N PRO A 279 -5.38 -0.06 8.20
CA PRO A 279 -5.73 -1.35 8.79
C PRO A 279 -6.59 -1.13 10.06
N PHE A 280 -7.90 -1.39 9.97
CA PHE A 280 -8.85 -1.14 11.06
C PHE A 280 -8.87 -2.19 12.17
N HIS A 281 -8.07 -3.23 12.07
CA HIS A 281 -8.07 -4.34 13.04
C HIS A 281 -7.35 -4.01 14.37
N ARG A 282 -6.59 -2.90 14.41
CA ARG A 282 -5.95 -2.34 15.61
C ARG A 282 -6.25 -0.86 15.76
N HIS A 283 -6.56 -0.46 16.99
CA HIS A 283 -6.89 0.93 17.31
C HIS A 283 -5.70 1.88 17.06
N GLU A 284 -4.50 1.42 17.41
CA GLU A 284 -3.26 2.18 17.24
C GLU A 284 -3.00 2.57 15.78
N TYR A 285 -3.37 1.71 14.82
CA TYR A 285 -3.23 2.00 13.39
C TYR A 285 -4.19 3.10 12.93
N VAL A 286 -5.42 3.07 13.46
CA VAL A 286 -6.42 4.11 13.18
C VAL A 286 -5.98 5.45 13.77
N GLU A 287 -5.47 5.47 15.00
CA GLU A 287 -4.94 6.66 15.65
C GLU A 287 -3.75 7.25 14.90
N ALA A 288 -2.80 6.40 14.48
CA ALA A 288 -1.65 6.82 13.68
C ALA A 288 -2.09 7.46 12.35
N GLY A 289 -3.04 6.83 11.64
CA GLY A 289 -3.60 7.35 10.41
C GLY A 289 -4.29 8.71 10.59
N LEU A 290 -5.15 8.85 11.61
CA LEU A 290 -5.83 10.10 11.93
C LEU A 290 -4.83 11.21 12.31
N SER A 291 -3.84 10.90 13.15
CA SER A 291 -2.80 11.85 13.54
C SER A 291 -2.01 12.36 12.33
N PHE A 292 -1.62 11.45 11.43
CA PHE A 292 -0.94 11.85 10.20
C PHE A 292 -1.82 12.70 9.27
N LEU A 293 -3.11 12.36 9.13
CA LEU A 293 -4.04 13.16 8.33
C LEU A 293 -4.26 14.56 8.89
N GLU A 294 -4.20 14.71 10.22
CA GLU A 294 -4.23 16.03 10.86
C GLU A 294 -2.97 16.85 10.53
N GLU A 295 -1.79 16.23 10.52
CA GLU A 295 -0.55 16.90 10.09
C GLU A 295 -0.64 17.30 8.62
N LEU A 296 -1.04 16.37 7.74
CA LEU A 296 -1.21 16.61 6.30
C LEU A 296 -2.16 17.77 6.03
N ALA A 297 -3.36 17.76 6.61
CA ALA A 297 -4.35 18.82 6.43
C ALA A 297 -3.94 20.18 7.04
N GLY A 298 -2.98 20.16 7.97
CA GLY A 298 -2.37 21.38 8.52
C GLY A 298 -1.26 21.96 7.66
N ALA A 299 -0.54 21.10 6.93
CA ALA A 299 0.63 21.46 6.14
C ALA A 299 0.31 21.73 4.66
N VAL A 300 -0.68 21.02 4.09
CA VAL A 300 -1.05 21.10 2.68
C VAL A 300 -2.44 21.69 2.54
N PRO A 301 -2.62 22.70 1.66
CA PRO A 301 -3.93 23.23 1.36
C PRO A 301 -4.84 22.19 0.71
N CYS A 302 -6.03 22.00 1.31
CA CYS A 302 -7.04 21.06 0.86
C CYS A 302 -8.30 21.79 0.35
N TYR A 303 -8.82 21.33 -0.77
CA TYR A 303 -9.96 21.93 -1.44
C TYR A 303 -11.00 20.88 -1.79
N ARG A 304 -12.27 21.25 -1.74
CA ARG A 304 -13.34 20.57 -2.47
C ARG A 304 -13.37 21.10 -3.88
N TYR A 305 -13.38 20.22 -4.86
CA TYR A 305 -13.44 20.57 -6.26
C TYR A 305 -14.66 19.93 -6.93
N CYS A 306 -15.73 20.72 -7.06
CA CYS A 306 -16.87 20.38 -7.90
C CYS A 306 -16.50 20.67 -9.36
N PHE A 307 -16.38 19.63 -10.20
CA PHE A 307 -15.91 19.81 -11.56
C PHE A 307 -16.86 19.23 -12.61
N GLU A 308 -16.82 19.81 -13.79
CA GLU A 308 -17.37 19.24 -15.01
C GLU A 308 -16.27 18.45 -15.70
N PRO A 309 -16.54 17.23 -16.22
CA PRO A 309 -15.51 16.36 -16.80
C PRO A 309 -15.10 16.81 -18.23
N ASP A 310 -14.64 18.03 -18.37
CA ASP A 310 -14.15 18.63 -19.62
C ASP A 310 -12.84 19.40 -19.40
N GLU A 311 -12.31 19.93 -20.49
CA GLU A 311 -11.00 20.60 -20.51
C GLU A 311 -10.93 21.84 -19.62
N ARG A 312 -12.04 22.52 -19.37
CA ARG A 312 -12.12 23.69 -18.48
C ARG A 312 -11.76 23.34 -17.03
N ALA A 313 -11.91 22.05 -16.66
CA ALA A 313 -11.50 21.60 -15.35
C ALA A 313 -9.99 21.72 -15.11
N VAL A 314 -9.18 21.40 -16.11
CA VAL A 314 -7.71 21.55 -16.04
C VAL A 314 -7.33 23.03 -16.01
N GLU A 315 -7.89 23.86 -16.93
CA GLU A 315 -7.65 25.30 -16.97
C GLU A 315 -7.96 25.98 -15.64
N LYS A 316 -9.07 25.58 -15.00
CA LYS A 316 -9.47 26.14 -13.71
C LYS A 316 -8.43 25.93 -12.61
N ILE A 317 -7.83 24.74 -12.54
CA ILE A 317 -6.79 24.41 -11.55
C ILE A 317 -5.47 25.11 -11.88
N GLN A 318 -5.10 25.20 -13.16
CA GLN A 318 -3.89 25.90 -13.59
C GLN A 318 -3.93 27.41 -13.28
N GLN A 319 -5.09 28.04 -13.43
CA GLN A 319 -5.31 29.45 -13.12
C GLN A 319 -5.56 29.72 -11.64
N PHE A 320 -5.74 28.65 -10.84
CA PHE A 320 -6.04 28.77 -9.42
C PHE A 320 -4.77 29.09 -8.62
N ASN A 321 -4.75 30.30 -8.07
CA ASN A 321 -3.74 30.75 -7.11
C ASN A 321 -4.34 30.70 -5.70
N ASP A 322 -3.58 30.19 -4.75
CA ASP A 322 -3.96 30.07 -3.33
C ASP A 322 -4.11 31.43 -2.64
#